data_629049a49df041d01f8ea010d79ebb04
#
_entry.id   629049a49df041d01f8ea010d79ebb04
#
_cell.length_a   1.000
_cell.length_b   1.000
_cell.length_c   1.000
_cell.angle_alpha   90.00
_cell.angle_beta   90.00
_cell.angle_gamma   90.00
#
_symmetry.space_group_name_H-M   'P 1'
#
loop_
_entity.id
_entity.type
_entity.pdbx_description
1 polymer ?
#
loop_
_entity_poly.entity_id
_entity_poly.type
_entity_poly.pdbx_seq_one_letter_code
_entity_poly.pdbx_strand_id
1 'polypeptide(L)'
;MSTTTPPPAARPAPQAPSGPVTAYLPQGGFARAVVRRLAGPDDVVVPVDHGLVSTFVPYADRAVLVADPDQTGLREDLDALSFTRGMPSLGLELFPTELRCGPLVVPGRSACYRCYDRRRRQHGYRPLPPEVSAELG
;
A
#
# COMPACT_ATOMS: atom_id res chain seq x y z
N MET A 1 17.11 -60.47 2.11
CA MET A 1 16.97 -59.39 1.13
C MET A 1 16.50 -58.12 1.86
N SER A 2 17.38 -57.14 2.00
CA SER A 2 17.04 -55.84 2.61
C SER A 2 16.52 -54.90 1.53
N THR A 3 15.23 -54.54 1.57
CA THR A 3 14.67 -53.50 0.73
C THR A 3 15.00 -52.15 1.32
N THR A 4 15.92 -51.40 0.68
CA THR A 4 16.24 -50.03 1.08
C THR A 4 15.14 -49.11 0.54
N THR A 5 14.35 -48.55 1.44
CA THR A 5 13.36 -47.54 1.06
C THR A 5 14.09 -46.24 0.72
N PRO A 6 13.90 -45.61 -0.46
CA PRO A 6 14.57 -44.35 -0.77
C PRO A 6 14.08 -43.28 0.20
N PRO A 7 14.95 -42.35 0.61
CA PRO A 7 14.54 -41.25 1.48
C PRO A 7 13.46 -40.39 0.78
N PRO A 8 12.49 -39.86 1.55
CA PRO A 8 11.48 -38.98 0.98
C PRO A 8 12.16 -37.82 0.29
N ALA A 9 11.67 -37.47 -0.92
CA ALA A 9 12.17 -36.31 -1.65
C ALA A 9 12.11 -35.06 -0.75
N ALA A 10 13.23 -34.35 -0.62
CA ALA A 10 13.27 -33.12 0.15
C ALA A 10 12.25 -32.13 -0.43
N ARG A 11 11.44 -31.53 0.43
CA ARG A 11 10.56 -30.44 0.01
C ARG A 11 11.42 -29.36 -0.63
N PRO A 12 11.03 -28.82 -1.83
CA PRO A 12 11.76 -27.71 -2.41
C PRO A 12 11.78 -26.56 -1.40
N ALA A 13 12.96 -25.95 -1.19
CA ALA A 13 13.08 -24.79 -0.36
C ALA A 13 12.14 -23.68 -0.91
N PRO A 14 11.46 -22.90 -0.03
CA PRO A 14 10.66 -21.78 -0.49
C PRO A 14 11.54 -20.89 -1.33
N GLN A 15 11.12 -20.67 -2.60
CA GLN A 15 11.84 -19.79 -3.50
C GLN A 15 11.74 -18.37 -2.98
N ALA A 16 12.87 -17.65 -2.92
CA ALA A 16 12.88 -16.23 -2.67
C ALA A 16 12.06 -15.50 -3.77
N PRO A 17 11.31 -14.44 -3.44
CA PRO A 17 10.56 -13.69 -4.44
C PRO A 17 11.50 -13.23 -5.55
N SER A 18 11.05 -13.36 -6.81
CA SER A 18 11.84 -13.06 -8.01
C SER A 18 12.01 -11.55 -8.28
N GLY A 19 11.42 -10.69 -7.46
CA GLY A 19 11.46 -9.24 -7.58
C GLY A 19 11.05 -8.54 -6.28
N PRO A 20 10.94 -7.21 -6.30
CA PRO A 20 10.54 -6.45 -5.14
C PRO A 20 9.11 -6.82 -4.70
N VAL A 21 8.93 -6.96 -3.40
CA VAL A 21 7.64 -7.26 -2.77
C VAL A 21 6.93 -5.95 -2.44
N THR A 22 5.67 -5.84 -2.84
CA THR A 22 4.81 -4.70 -2.54
C THR A 22 3.78 -5.08 -1.49
N ALA A 23 3.63 -4.23 -0.48
CA ALA A 23 2.50 -4.29 0.45
C ALA A 23 1.39 -3.36 -0.07
N TYR A 24 0.29 -3.94 -0.49
CA TYR A 24 -0.91 -3.19 -0.89
C TYR A 24 -1.84 -3.01 0.29
N LEU A 25 -2.28 -1.78 0.50
CA LEU A 25 -3.13 -1.36 1.60
C LEU A 25 -4.45 -0.80 1.04
N PRO A 26 -5.43 -1.65 0.72
CA PRO A 26 -6.70 -1.20 0.18
C PRO A 26 -7.64 -0.67 1.26
N GLN A 27 -8.29 0.47 0.98
CA GLN A 27 -9.38 1.03 1.75
C GLN A 27 -10.56 1.31 0.81
N GLY A 28 -11.68 0.65 1.04
CA GLY A 28 -12.89 0.79 0.24
C GLY A 28 -13.02 -0.19 -0.92
N GLY A 29 -14.18 -0.22 -1.55
CA GLY A 29 -14.53 -1.17 -2.61
C GLY A 29 -13.71 -1.01 -3.89
N PHE A 30 -13.49 0.24 -4.31
CA PHE A 30 -12.64 0.56 -5.46
C PHE A 30 -11.22 0.04 -5.24
N ALA A 31 -10.65 0.31 -4.08
CA ALA A 31 -9.29 -0.11 -3.76
C ALA A 31 -9.13 -1.63 -3.80
N ARG A 32 -10.09 -2.37 -3.24
CA ARG A 32 -10.06 -3.82 -3.30
C ARG A 32 -10.09 -4.37 -4.73
N ALA A 33 -10.90 -3.76 -5.59
CA ALA A 33 -10.96 -4.14 -7.00
C ALA A 33 -9.65 -3.86 -7.74
N VAL A 34 -9.03 -2.71 -7.49
CA VAL A 34 -7.75 -2.33 -8.08
C VAL A 34 -6.64 -3.27 -7.61
N VAL A 35 -6.54 -3.50 -6.32
CA VAL A 35 -5.48 -4.34 -5.74
C VAL A 35 -5.56 -5.77 -6.25
N ARG A 36 -6.77 -6.33 -6.43
CA ARG A 36 -6.93 -7.67 -7.04
C ARG A 36 -6.31 -7.78 -8.42
N ARG A 37 -6.24 -6.68 -9.17
CA ARG A 37 -5.64 -6.66 -10.52
C ARG A 37 -4.15 -6.39 -10.50
N LEU A 38 -3.67 -5.67 -9.50
CA LEU A 38 -2.26 -5.24 -9.42
C LEU A 38 -1.38 -6.20 -8.65
N ALA A 39 -1.90 -6.82 -7.59
CA ALA A 39 -1.10 -7.67 -6.71
C ALA A 39 -0.64 -8.94 -7.42
N GLY A 40 0.66 -9.19 -7.36
CA GLY A 40 1.28 -10.44 -7.79
C GLY A 40 1.27 -11.50 -6.69
N PRO A 41 1.72 -12.73 -7.00
CA PRO A 41 1.67 -13.86 -6.06
C PRO A 41 2.55 -13.66 -4.82
N ASP A 42 3.62 -12.88 -4.92
CA ASP A 42 4.54 -12.62 -3.80
C ASP A 42 4.20 -11.34 -3.03
N ASP A 43 3.25 -10.56 -3.53
CA ASP A 43 2.82 -9.33 -2.89
C ASP A 43 1.92 -9.61 -1.68
N VAL A 44 1.87 -8.66 -0.77
CA VAL A 44 1.07 -8.73 0.45
C VAL A 44 -0.10 -7.77 0.35
N VAL A 45 -1.27 -8.20 0.79
CA VAL A 45 -2.48 -7.35 0.81
C VAL A 45 -2.99 -7.26 2.25
N VAL A 46 -3.02 -6.05 2.80
CA VAL A 46 -3.51 -5.77 4.15
C VAL A 46 -4.60 -4.71 4.08
N PRO A 47 -5.88 -5.07 4.19
CA PRO A 47 -6.97 -4.10 4.21
C PRO A 47 -6.84 -3.11 5.37
N VAL A 48 -7.11 -1.83 5.09
CA VAL A 48 -6.99 -0.74 6.05
C VAL A 48 -8.30 0.06 6.20
N ASP A 49 -9.44 -0.60 5.97
CA ASP A 49 -10.77 0.03 6.10
C ASP A 49 -11.02 0.61 7.50
N HIS A 50 -10.44 0.02 8.52
CA HIS A 50 -10.57 0.44 9.93
C HIS A 50 -9.32 1.12 10.47
N GLY A 51 -8.42 1.53 9.62
CA GLY A 51 -7.17 2.17 10.00
C GLY A 51 -5.95 1.32 9.69
N LEU A 52 -4.80 1.97 9.69
CA LEU A 52 -3.51 1.33 9.46
C LEU A 52 -2.86 1.03 10.81
N VAL A 53 -2.66 -0.26 11.07
CA VAL A 53 -1.95 -0.73 12.27
C VAL A 53 -0.62 -1.30 11.81
N SER A 54 0.48 -0.66 12.19
CA SER A 54 1.82 -0.98 11.70
C SER A 54 2.25 -2.42 11.94
N THR A 55 1.81 -3.01 13.05
CA THR A 55 2.13 -4.41 13.41
C THR A 55 1.50 -5.43 12.46
N PHE A 56 0.44 -5.07 11.77
CA PHE A 56 -0.22 -5.95 10.79
C PHE A 56 0.35 -5.81 9.36
N VAL A 57 1.22 -4.84 9.14
CA VAL A 57 1.85 -4.65 7.83
C VAL A 57 3.20 -5.36 7.83
N PRO A 58 3.35 -6.45 7.07
CA PRO A 58 4.64 -7.14 6.94
C PRO A 58 5.71 -6.24 6.32
N TYR A 59 6.96 -6.56 6.55
CA TYR A 59 8.06 -5.91 5.86
C TYR A 59 7.98 -6.19 4.37
N ALA A 60 8.09 -5.13 3.57
CA ALA A 60 8.07 -5.18 2.11
C ALA A 60 9.06 -4.15 1.57
N ASP A 61 9.37 -4.25 0.28
CA ASP A 61 10.28 -3.30 -0.37
C ASP A 61 9.62 -1.95 -0.62
N ARG A 62 8.30 -1.93 -0.72
CA ARG A 62 7.49 -0.72 -0.92
C ARG A 62 6.05 -0.96 -0.46
N ALA A 63 5.33 0.13 -0.21
CA ALA A 63 3.92 0.09 0.14
C ALA A 63 3.09 0.98 -0.78
N VAL A 64 1.89 0.52 -1.14
CA VAL A 64 0.93 1.26 -1.95
C VAL A 64 -0.41 1.32 -1.22
N LEU A 65 -0.82 2.51 -0.85
CA LEU A 65 -2.16 2.78 -0.32
C LEU A 65 -3.09 3.08 -1.49
N VAL A 66 -4.15 2.29 -1.63
CA VAL A 66 -5.23 2.56 -2.58
C VAL A 66 -6.47 2.89 -1.77
N ALA A 67 -7.01 4.08 -1.92
CA ALA A 67 -8.05 4.58 -1.02
C ALA A 67 -9.03 5.51 -1.74
N ASP A 68 -10.15 5.74 -1.07
CA ASP A 68 -11.08 6.80 -1.40
C ASP A 68 -10.40 8.17 -1.21
N PRO A 69 -10.95 9.24 -1.82
CA PRO A 69 -10.37 10.57 -1.69
C PRO A 69 -10.22 11.02 -0.25
N ASP A 70 -9.18 11.80 -0.01
CA ASP A 70 -8.95 12.52 1.24
C ASP A 70 -8.84 11.65 2.50
N GLN A 71 -8.34 10.44 2.35
CA GLN A 71 -7.96 9.58 3.47
C GLN A 71 -6.62 10.05 4.07
N THR A 72 -6.58 11.32 4.50
CA THR A 72 -5.36 11.97 4.99
C THR A 72 -4.75 11.26 6.19
N GLY A 73 -5.59 10.80 7.13
CA GLY A 73 -5.13 10.05 8.30
C GLY A 73 -4.40 8.77 7.93
N LEU A 74 -4.94 7.98 7.01
CA LEU A 74 -4.29 6.76 6.52
C LEU A 74 -2.97 7.07 5.81
N ARG A 75 -2.96 8.15 5.02
CA ARG A 75 -1.75 8.55 4.30
C ARG A 75 -0.66 9.01 5.26
N GLU A 76 -1.00 9.74 6.30
CA GLU A 76 -0.05 10.16 7.34
C GLU A 76 0.48 8.96 8.13
N ASP A 77 -0.37 8.00 8.48
CA ASP A 77 0.05 6.77 9.15
C ASP A 77 0.99 5.94 8.29
N LEU A 78 0.71 5.84 7.00
CA LEU A 78 1.61 5.19 6.05
C LEU A 78 2.94 5.94 5.93
N ASP A 79 2.91 7.26 5.93
CA ASP A 79 4.12 8.09 5.87
C ASP A 79 5.02 7.81 7.10
N ALA A 80 4.44 7.77 8.29
CA ALA A 80 5.15 7.43 9.52
C ALA A 80 5.77 6.04 9.47
N LEU A 81 5.01 5.04 9.00
CA LEU A 81 5.51 3.67 8.83
C LEU A 81 6.64 3.60 7.79
N SER A 82 6.47 4.30 6.69
CA SER A 82 7.46 4.41 5.62
C SER A 82 8.80 4.95 6.14
N PHE A 83 8.77 6.03 6.90
CA PHE A 83 9.99 6.60 7.48
C PHE A 83 10.62 5.69 8.54
N THR A 84 9.81 5.06 9.38
CA THR A 84 10.31 4.14 10.41
C THR A 84 11.05 2.95 9.80
N ARG A 85 10.56 2.44 8.68
CA ARG A 85 11.12 1.25 8.00
C ARG A 85 12.07 1.56 6.86
N GLY A 86 12.22 2.83 6.48
CA GLY A 86 12.98 3.21 5.28
C GLY A 86 12.35 2.69 3.98
N MET A 87 11.04 2.51 3.96
CA MET A 87 10.30 1.87 2.87
C MET A 87 9.59 2.93 2.00
N PRO A 88 9.84 2.98 0.68
CA PRO A 88 9.11 3.86 -0.22
C PRO A 88 7.60 3.60 -0.16
N SER A 89 6.81 4.65 -0.27
CA SER A 89 5.34 4.58 -0.26
C SER A 89 4.70 5.43 -1.34
N LEU A 90 3.55 4.97 -1.84
CA LEU A 90 2.78 5.60 -2.90
C LEU A 90 1.30 5.58 -2.54
N GLY A 91 0.56 6.62 -2.90
CA GLY A 91 -0.89 6.65 -2.79
C GLY A 91 -1.57 6.63 -4.15
N LEU A 92 -2.70 5.94 -4.23
CA LEU A 92 -3.65 5.98 -5.35
C LEU A 92 -5.02 6.39 -4.79
N GLU A 93 -5.59 7.45 -5.32
CA GLU A 93 -6.90 7.97 -4.89
C GLU A 93 -7.81 8.20 -6.08
N LEU A 94 -9.05 7.75 -5.97
CA LEU A 94 -10.07 7.98 -6.98
C LEU A 94 -10.90 9.22 -6.62
N PHE A 95 -10.77 10.28 -7.42
CA PHE A 95 -11.60 11.47 -7.35
C PHE A 95 -12.73 11.42 -8.38
N PRO A 96 -13.78 12.27 -8.27
CA PRO A 96 -14.89 12.25 -9.21
C PRO A 96 -14.49 12.42 -10.68
N THR A 97 -13.44 13.18 -10.95
CA THR A 97 -13.01 13.54 -12.31
C THR A 97 -11.59 13.07 -12.65
N GLU A 98 -10.87 12.49 -11.69
CA GLU A 98 -9.49 12.09 -11.90
C GLU A 98 -9.09 10.91 -11.03
N LEU A 99 -8.14 10.13 -11.51
CA LEU A 99 -7.39 9.19 -10.69
C LEU A 99 -6.05 9.84 -10.34
N ARG A 100 -5.80 10.01 -9.05
CA ARG A 100 -4.54 10.58 -8.60
C ARG A 100 -3.57 9.49 -8.17
N CYS A 101 -2.40 9.49 -8.79
CA CYS A 101 -1.30 8.60 -8.45
C CYS A 101 -0.14 9.44 -7.89
N GLY A 102 0.21 9.21 -6.64
CA GLY A 102 1.26 9.95 -5.96
C GLY A 102 0.80 10.61 -4.66
N PRO A 103 1.69 11.32 -3.98
CA PRO A 103 3.12 11.38 -4.28
C PRO A 103 3.83 10.06 -3.98
N LEU A 104 4.91 9.81 -4.68
CA LEU A 104 5.89 8.79 -4.28
C LEU A 104 6.77 9.39 -3.19
N VAL A 105 6.75 8.79 -2.02
CA VAL A 105 7.59 9.19 -0.89
C VAL A 105 8.72 8.18 -0.73
N VAL A 106 9.94 8.68 -0.86
CA VAL A 106 11.16 7.90 -0.64
C VAL A 106 11.87 8.47 0.58
N PRO A 107 11.87 7.78 1.74
CA PRO A 107 12.47 8.30 2.96
C PRO A 107 13.91 8.73 2.77
N GLY A 108 14.23 9.96 3.21
CA GLY A 108 15.56 10.56 3.06
C GLY A 108 15.90 11.12 1.68
N ARG A 109 15.02 10.96 0.68
CA ARG A 109 15.27 11.44 -0.69
C ARG A 109 14.21 12.38 -1.24
N SER A 110 12.96 12.23 -0.81
CA SER A 110 11.85 13.07 -1.25
C SER A 110 11.20 13.80 -0.08
N ALA A 111 10.30 14.76 -0.40
CA ALA A 111 9.43 15.36 0.59
C ALA A 111 8.48 14.32 1.18
N CYS A 112 8.11 14.48 2.45
CA CYS A 112 7.09 13.66 3.08
C CYS A 112 5.69 14.05 2.59
N TYR A 113 4.70 13.20 2.86
CA TYR A 113 3.31 13.46 2.45
C TYR A 113 2.75 14.76 3.04
N ARG A 114 3.06 15.10 4.28
CA ARG A 114 2.61 16.34 4.91
C ARG A 114 3.05 17.59 4.17
N CYS A 115 4.31 17.61 3.71
CA CYS A 115 4.82 18.72 2.95
C CYS A 115 4.11 18.86 1.59
N TYR A 116 3.86 17.72 0.95
CA TYR A 116 3.09 17.66 -0.29
C TYR A 116 1.66 18.15 -0.09
N ASP A 117 0.95 17.67 0.92
CA ASP A 117 -0.44 18.04 1.21
C ASP A 117 -0.56 19.53 1.56
N ARG A 118 0.36 20.05 2.36
CA ARG A 118 0.43 21.47 2.68
C ARG A 118 0.59 22.31 1.42
N ARG A 119 1.50 21.93 0.54
CA ARG A 119 1.73 22.64 -0.71
C ARG A 119 0.52 22.59 -1.64
N ARG A 120 -0.12 21.45 -1.73
CA ARG A 120 -1.35 21.26 -2.49
C ARG A 120 -2.46 22.20 -2.02
N ARG A 121 -2.64 22.33 -0.70
CA ARG A 121 -3.62 23.23 -0.09
C ARG A 121 -3.28 24.71 -0.33
N GLN A 122 -2.01 25.07 -0.36
CA GLN A 122 -1.56 26.43 -0.72
C GLN A 122 -1.91 26.79 -2.17
N HIS A 123 -2.01 25.79 -3.05
CA HIS A 123 -2.41 25.98 -4.45
C HIS A 123 -3.92 25.82 -4.68
N GLY A 124 -4.74 25.97 -3.65
CA GLY A 124 -6.19 26.04 -3.75
C GLY A 124 -6.91 24.69 -3.70
N TYR A 125 -6.21 23.58 -3.44
CA TYR A 125 -6.90 22.31 -3.25
C TYR A 125 -7.78 22.36 -2.00
N ARG A 126 -9.01 21.88 -2.14
CA ARG A 126 -9.96 21.69 -1.02
C ARG A 126 -10.37 20.23 -0.94
N PRO A 127 -10.32 19.61 0.25
CA PRO A 127 -10.83 18.26 0.44
C PRO A 127 -12.30 18.14 0.03
N LEU A 128 -12.66 16.95 -0.47
CA LEU A 128 -14.06 16.65 -0.77
C LEU A 128 -14.88 16.53 0.53
N PRO A 129 -16.16 16.95 0.52
CA PRO A 129 -17.05 16.67 1.64
C PRO A 129 -17.14 15.15 1.91
N PRO A 130 -17.27 14.72 3.18
CA PRO A 130 -17.34 13.31 3.52
C PRO A 130 -18.45 12.53 2.80
N GLU A 131 -19.59 13.17 2.53
CA GLU A 131 -20.71 12.58 1.80
C GLU A 131 -20.33 12.21 0.38
N VAL A 132 -19.61 13.08 -0.32
CA VAL A 132 -19.15 12.83 -1.70
C VAL A 132 -18.09 11.76 -1.73
N SER A 133 -17.17 11.78 -0.78
CA SER A 133 -16.12 10.77 -0.67
C SER A 133 -16.71 9.37 -0.42
N ALA A 134 -17.72 9.25 0.42
CA ALA A 134 -18.39 7.99 0.71
C ALA A 134 -19.11 7.38 -0.51
N GLU A 135 -19.68 8.22 -1.38
CA GLU A 135 -20.36 7.78 -2.60
C GLU A 135 -19.41 7.20 -3.66
N LEU A 136 -18.14 7.57 -3.61
CA LEU A 136 -17.11 7.10 -4.55
C LEU A 136 -16.51 5.74 -4.17
N GLY A 137 -16.59 5.40 -2.90
CA GLY A 137 -16.09 4.14 -2.35
C GLY A 137 -17.07 3.01 -2.50
#